data_f3e03aed4562813f0a1530151032b174
#
_entry.id   f3e03aed4562813f0a1530151032b174
#
_cell.length_a   1.000
_cell.length_b   1.000
_cell.length_c   1.000
_cell.angle_alpha   90.00
_cell.angle_beta   90.00
_cell.angle_gamma   90.00
#
_symmetry.space_group_name_H-M   'P 1'
#
loop_
_entity.id
_entity.type
_entity.pdbx_description
1 polymer ?
#
loop_
_entity_poly.entity_id
_entity_poly.type
_entity_poly.pdbx_seq_one_letter_code
_entity_poly.pdbx_strand_id
1 'polypeptide(L)'
;MEKIYGAIVSIMENIGAIEKKRTAKGNKFSYTYRGIDDVFNALQPLMIKFKVFCLPKLRNIDSTVEASGSLVMKRSIITMDYHFVSAEDGSEIVVSIAGEGVDNGDKSLSKAFSTAFKYACFQLFCIPTEGEMKDSEEEFLTEKEVEKIRVALKYAN
;
A
#
# COMPACT_ATOMS: atom_id res chain seq x y z
N MET A 1 -22.45 -1.08 -21.61
CA MET A 1 -21.21 -0.64 -20.90
C MET A 1 -21.24 -1.31 -19.54
N GLU A 2 -20.20 -2.00 -19.16
CA GLU A 2 -20.11 -2.69 -17.87
C GLU A 2 -20.15 -1.69 -16.72
N LYS A 3 -21.02 -1.94 -15.74
CA LYS A 3 -21.29 -0.99 -14.67
C LYS A 3 -20.13 -0.81 -13.70
N ILE A 4 -19.25 -1.80 -13.61
CA ILE A 4 -18.10 -1.75 -12.71
C ILE A 4 -17.19 -0.54 -13.01
N TYR A 5 -16.97 -0.17 -14.28
CA TYR A 5 -16.09 0.95 -14.62
C TYR A 5 -16.63 2.29 -14.11
N GLY A 6 -17.96 2.52 -14.28
CA GLY A 6 -18.61 3.71 -13.74
C GLY A 6 -18.60 3.74 -12.21
N ALA A 7 -18.81 2.58 -11.57
CA ALA A 7 -18.77 2.46 -10.12
C ALA A 7 -17.38 2.75 -9.55
N ILE A 8 -16.31 2.25 -10.17
CA ILE A 8 -14.93 2.53 -9.76
C ILE A 8 -14.63 4.04 -9.85
N VAL A 9 -14.97 4.68 -10.98
CA VAL A 9 -14.78 6.14 -11.15
C VAL A 9 -15.56 6.91 -10.09
N SER A 10 -16.81 6.52 -9.82
CA SER A 10 -17.62 7.16 -8.77
C SER A 10 -17.04 6.99 -7.37
N ILE A 11 -16.40 5.87 -7.07
CA ILE A 11 -15.65 5.68 -5.81
C ILE A 11 -14.45 6.63 -5.78
N MET A 12 -13.67 6.73 -6.87
CA MET A 12 -12.53 7.64 -6.96
C MET A 12 -12.92 9.11 -6.75
N GLU A 13 -14.06 9.54 -7.26
CA GLU A 13 -14.58 10.91 -7.09
C GLU A 13 -14.99 11.21 -5.65
N ASN A 14 -15.42 10.21 -4.89
CA ASN A 14 -15.99 10.38 -3.56
C ASN A 14 -15.02 9.98 -2.42
N ILE A 15 -13.91 9.26 -2.72
CA ILE A 15 -12.95 8.88 -1.71
C ILE A 15 -12.03 10.07 -1.40
N GLY A 16 -12.00 10.43 -0.12
CA GLY A 16 -11.06 11.45 0.35
C GLY A 16 -9.65 10.90 0.55
N ALA A 17 -8.72 11.78 0.88
CA ALA A 17 -7.37 11.41 1.25
C ALA A 17 -7.35 10.53 2.51
N ILE A 18 -6.51 9.50 2.49
CA ILE A 18 -6.26 8.66 3.66
C ILE A 18 -4.89 9.04 4.23
N GLU A 19 -4.89 9.80 5.31
CA GLU A 19 -3.69 10.28 5.98
C GLU A 19 -2.95 9.18 6.75
N LYS A 20 -1.64 9.36 6.95
CA LYS A 20 -0.83 8.53 7.84
C LYS A 20 -1.08 8.93 9.30
N LYS A 21 -2.04 8.30 9.97
CA LYS A 21 -2.42 8.61 11.38
C LYS A 21 -1.84 7.64 12.41
N ARG A 22 -1.33 6.50 11.99
CA ARG A 22 -0.80 5.47 12.88
C ARG A 22 0.71 5.57 12.97
N THR A 23 1.25 5.42 14.17
CA THR A 23 2.69 5.48 14.44
C THR A 23 3.19 4.11 14.90
N ALA A 24 4.17 3.57 14.21
CA ALA A 24 4.95 2.44 14.69
C ALA A 24 6.21 2.97 15.39
N LYS A 25 6.45 2.51 16.60
CA LYS A 25 7.63 2.88 17.40
C LYS A 25 8.49 1.64 17.61
N GLY A 26 9.75 1.70 17.25
CA GLY A 26 10.78 0.74 17.60
C GLY A 26 11.85 1.39 18.48
N ASN A 27 12.83 0.61 18.97
CA ASN A 27 13.87 1.12 19.86
C ASN A 27 14.73 2.24 19.27
N LYS A 28 14.83 2.32 17.94
CA LYS A 28 15.69 3.29 17.23
C LYS A 28 14.97 4.03 16.09
N PHE A 29 13.68 3.78 15.88
CA PHE A 29 12.93 4.41 14.80
C PHE A 29 11.48 4.64 15.19
N SER A 30 10.88 5.66 14.57
CA SER A 30 9.44 5.92 14.61
C SER A 30 9.01 6.35 13.21
N TYR A 31 7.96 5.76 12.68
CA TYR A 31 7.39 6.16 11.40
C TYR A 31 5.86 6.12 11.45
N THR A 32 5.25 6.96 10.62
CA THR A 32 3.80 7.00 10.47
C THR A 32 3.37 6.16 9.27
N TYR A 33 2.23 5.48 9.40
CA TYR A 33 1.69 4.64 8.33
C TYR A 33 0.16 4.68 8.29
N ARG A 34 -0.40 4.20 7.19
CA ARG A 34 -1.83 3.98 7.02
C ARG A 34 -2.16 2.56 7.42
N GLY A 35 -3.08 2.38 8.37
CA GLY A 35 -3.59 1.06 8.75
C GLY A 35 -4.55 0.52 7.70
N ILE A 36 -4.75 -0.81 7.69
CA ILE A 36 -5.75 -1.44 6.84
C ILE A 36 -7.16 -0.99 7.22
N ASP A 37 -7.42 -0.77 8.51
CA ASP A 37 -8.72 -0.30 8.99
C ASP A 37 -9.08 1.08 8.43
N ASP A 38 -8.08 1.95 8.21
CA ASP A 38 -8.29 3.27 7.64
C ASP A 38 -8.80 3.15 6.19
N VAL A 39 -8.29 2.15 5.46
CA VAL A 39 -8.73 1.84 4.09
C VAL A 39 -10.14 1.24 4.09
N PHE A 40 -10.43 0.28 4.97
CA PHE A 40 -11.76 -0.29 5.10
C PHE A 40 -12.80 0.76 5.46
N ASN A 41 -12.51 1.62 6.44
CA ASN A 41 -13.44 2.66 6.89
C ASN A 41 -13.72 3.71 5.81
N ALA A 42 -12.74 4.01 4.96
CA ALA A 42 -12.94 4.93 3.84
C ALA A 42 -13.70 4.30 2.67
N LEU A 43 -13.42 3.05 2.34
CA LEU A 43 -13.98 2.37 1.16
C LEU A 43 -15.35 1.75 1.38
N GLN A 44 -15.59 1.12 2.53
CA GLN A 44 -16.82 0.36 2.78
C GLN A 44 -18.10 1.15 2.50
N PRO A 45 -18.29 2.39 2.98
CA PRO A 45 -19.51 3.15 2.70
C PRO A 45 -19.66 3.50 1.21
N LEU A 46 -18.56 3.73 0.50
CA LEU A 46 -18.58 4.01 -0.94
C LEU A 46 -18.88 2.76 -1.76
N MET A 47 -18.29 1.62 -1.38
CA MET A 47 -18.57 0.34 -2.04
C MET A 47 -20.03 -0.03 -1.90
N ILE A 48 -20.64 0.18 -0.73
CA ILE A 48 -22.10 -0.02 -0.54
C ILE A 48 -22.89 0.94 -1.43
N LYS A 49 -22.57 2.24 -1.39
CA LYS A 49 -23.25 3.28 -2.17
C LYS A 49 -23.24 2.98 -3.67
N PHE A 50 -22.13 2.53 -4.20
CA PHE A 50 -21.94 2.24 -5.62
C PHE A 50 -22.08 0.76 -5.98
N LYS A 51 -22.58 -0.05 -5.03
CA LYS A 51 -22.92 -1.48 -5.23
C LYS A 51 -21.72 -2.31 -5.76
N VAL A 52 -20.55 -2.09 -5.21
CA VAL A 52 -19.35 -2.85 -5.48
C VAL A 52 -19.00 -3.71 -4.28
N PHE A 53 -18.56 -4.93 -4.51
CA PHE A 53 -17.97 -5.77 -3.47
C PHE A 53 -16.67 -6.38 -3.97
N CYS A 54 -15.82 -6.82 -3.04
CA CYS A 54 -14.52 -7.38 -3.35
C CYS A 54 -14.43 -8.84 -2.93
N LEU A 55 -14.05 -9.72 -3.85
CA LEU A 55 -13.77 -11.13 -3.60
C LEU A 55 -12.25 -11.39 -3.70
N PRO A 56 -11.58 -11.67 -2.58
CA PRO A 56 -10.16 -12.01 -2.62
C PRO A 56 -9.95 -13.46 -3.05
N LYS A 57 -8.96 -13.69 -3.91
CA LYS A 57 -8.51 -15.02 -4.33
C LYS A 57 -7.01 -15.15 -4.12
N LEU A 58 -6.63 -16.04 -3.25
CA LEU A 58 -5.22 -16.35 -3.05
C LEU A 58 -4.69 -17.18 -4.23
N ARG A 59 -3.58 -16.72 -4.83
CA ARG A 59 -2.89 -17.39 -5.94
C ARG A 59 -1.71 -18.20 -5.47
N ASN A 60 -0.90 -17.61 -4.61
CA ASN A 60 0.31 -18.24 -4.10
C ASN A 60 0.65 -17.74 -2.70
N ILE A 61 1.28 -18.61 -1.92
CA ILE A 61 1.95 -18.28 -0.65
C ILE A 61 3.36 -18.86 -0.71
N ASP A 62 4.33 -18.02 -0.43
CA ASP A 62 5.71 -18.41 -0.18
C ASP A 62 6.11 -17.92 1.21
N SER A 63 6.70 -18.80 2.03
CA SER A 63 7.07 -18.45 3.39
C SER A 63 8.48 -18.95 3.68
N THR A 64 9.31 -18.06 4.18
CA THR A 64 10.69 -18.34 4.58
C THR A 64 10.89 -17.99 6.04
N VAL A 65 11.84 -18.68 6.67
CA VAL A 65 12.29 -18.42 8.04
C VAL A 65 13.77 -18.08 7.98
N GLU A 66 14.09 -16.90 8.44
CA GLU A 66 15.48 -16.40 8.50
C GLU A 66 15.89 -16.29 9.97
N ALA A 67 17.02 -16.89 10.33
CA ALA A 67 17.61 -16.76 11.65
C ALA A 67 18.79 -15.79 11.59
N SER A 68 18.78 -14.79 12.47
CA SER A 68 19.89 -13.84 12.66
C SER A 68 20.25 -13.81 14.14
N GLY A 69 21.28 -14.58 14.53
CA GLY A 69 21.62 -14.79 15.93
C GLY A 69 20.50 -15.51 16.69
N SER A 70 20.03 -14.90 17.77
CA SER A 70 18.90 -15.41 18.57
C SER A 70 17.52 -14.98 18.02
N LEU A 71 17.47 -14.15 17.00
CA LEU A 71 16.24 -13.64 16.42
C LEU A 71 15.81 -14.51 15.23
N VAL A 72 14.58 -15.00 15.28
CA VAL A 72 13.94 -15.73 14.18
C VAL A 72 12.92 -14.83 13.55
N MET A 73 13.06 -14.56 12.26
CA MET A 73 12.12 -13.76 11.48
C MET A 73 11.40 -14.64 10.47
N LYS A 74 10.08 -14.54 10.43
CA LYS A 74 9.24 -15.20 9.43
C LYS A 74 8.86 -14.17 8.37
N ARG A 75 9.10 -14.50 7.11
CA ARG A 75 8.70 -13.72 5.95
C ARG A 75 7.63 -14.49 5.20
N SER A 76 6.52 -13.85 4.89
CA SER A 76 5.48 -14.41 4.03
C SER A 76 5.30 -13.48 2.84
N ILE A 77 5.33 -14.06 1.64
CA ILE A 77 5.02 -13.38 0.38
C ILE A 77 3.79 -14.07 -0.19
N ILE A 78 2.77 -13.30 -0.52
CA ILE A 78 1.54 -13.80 -1.11
C ILE A 78 1.28 -13.11 -2.44
N THR A 79 0.61 -13.80 -3.34
CA THR A 79 0.02 -13.20 -4.54
C THR A 79 -1.48 -13.34 -4.47
N MET A 80 -2.18 -12.21 -4.61
CA MET A 80 -3.63 -12.11 -4.51
C MET A 80 -4.22 -11.57 -5.80
N ASP A 81 -5.38 -12.12 -6.19
CA ASP A 81 -6.31 -11.46 -7.10
C ASP A 81 -7.47 -10.92 -6.27
N TYR A 82 -7.72 -9.64 -6.41
CA TYR A 82 -8.90 -8.97 -5.83
C TYR A 82 -9.88 -8.68 -6.97
N HIS A 83 -11.03 -9.38 -6.95
CA HIS A 83 -12.11 -9.20 -7.90
C HIS A 83 -13.08 -8.14 -7.35
N PHE A 84 -13.06 -6.95 -7.91
CA PHE A 84 -14.04 -5.91 -7.61
C PHE A 84 -15.22 -6.07 -8.55
N VAL A 85 -16.37 -6.44 -8.00
CA VAL A 85 -17.55 -6.88 -8.77
C VAL A 85 -18.70 -5.90 -8.57
N SER A 86 -19.35 -5.50 -9.65
CA SER A 86 -20.61 -4.77 -9.61
C SER A 86 -21.76 -5.72 -9.24
N ALA A 87 -22.48 -5.42 -8.15
CA ALA A 87 -23.65 -6.18 -7.74
C ALA A 87 -24.85 -5.96 -8.68
N GLU A 88 -24.76 -5.02 -9.64
CA GLU A 88 -25.86 -4.72 -10.53
C GLU A 88 -25.89 -5.58 -11.80
N ASP A 89 -24.71 -5.91 -12.33
CA ASP A 89 -24.58 -6.65 -13.60
C ASP A 89 -23.53 -7.75 -13.58
N GLY A 90 -22.81 -7.93 -12.46
CA GLY A 90 -21.77 -8.95 -12.31
C GLY A 90 -20.49 -8.65 -13.07
N SER A 91 -20.36 -7.49 -13.71
CA SER A 91 -19.10 -7.07 -14.33
C SER A 91 -18.01 -6.87 -13.29
N GLU A 92 -16.75 -7.15 -13.63
CA GLU A 92 -15.64 -7.12 -12.68
C GLU A 92 -14.36 -6.49 -13.22
N ILE A 93 -13.56 -5.98 -12.30
CA ILE A 93 -12.15 -5.64 -12.52
C ILE A 93 -11.31 -6.48 -11.57
N VAL A 94 -10.26 -7.10 -12.07
CA VAL A 94 -9.33 -7.91 -11.27
C VAL A 94 -8.03 -7.17 -11.08
N VAL A 95 -7.61 -7.03 -9.82
CA VAL A 95 -6.32 -6.47 -9.44
C VAL A 95 -5.45 -7.57 -8.87
N SER A 96 -4.38 -7.92 -9.59
CA SER A 96 -3.39 -8.89 -9.13
C SER A 96 -2.22 -8.17 -8.46
N ILE A 97 -1.90 -8.54 -7.23
CA ILE A 97 -0.87 -7.87 -6.45
C ILE A 97 -0.14 -8.83 -5.53
N ALA A 98 1.14 -8.55 -5.28
CA ALA A 98 1.91 -9.23 -4.25
C ALA A 98 1.87 -8.45 -2.94
N GLY A 99 1.87 -9.15 -1.82
CA GLY A 99 1.99 -8.60 -0.48
C GLY A 99 3.07 -9.31 0.30
N GLU A 100 3.84 -8.56 1.07
CA GLU A 100 4.87 -9.09 1.94
C GLU A 100 4.59 -8.73 3.39
N GLY A 101 4.87 -9.66 4.28
CA GLY A 101 4.82 -9.47 5.72
C GLY A 101 6.00 -10.14 6.40
N VAL A 102 6.65 -9.41 7.31
CA VAL A 102 7.73 -9.92 8.14
C VAL A 102 7.36 -9.79 9.61
N ASP A 103 7.58 -10.85 10.38
CA ASP A 103 7.26 -10.89 11.80
C ASP A 103 8.15 -11.91 12.52
N ASN A 104 8.48 -11.65 13.79
CA ASN A 104 9.21 -12.59 14.64
C ASN A 104 8.28 -13.58 15.37
N GLY A 105 6.98 -13.46 15.23
CA GLY A 105 5.94 -14.30 15.81
C GLY A 105 5.10 -15.00 14.75
N ASP A 106 3.77 -14.88 14.89
CA ASP A 106 2.77 -15.56 14.07
C ASP A 106 2.06 -14.67 13.05
N LYS A 107 2.48 -13.39 12.93
CA LYS A 107 1.73 -12.37 12.16
C LYS A 107 2.27 -12.07 10.77
N SER A 108 3.30 -12.77 10.29
CA SER A 108 3.88 -12.49 8.97
C SER A 108 2.84 -12.60 7.85
N LEU A 109 2.02 -13.65 7.87
CA LEU A 109 0.99 -13.88 6.86
C LEU A 109 -0.13 -12.83 6.93
N SER A 110 -0.63 -12.47 8.11
CA SER A 110 -1.66 -11.44 8.27
C SER A 110 -1.16 -10.05 7.84
N LYS A 111 0.12 -9.75 8.08
CA LYS A 111 0.77 -8.54 7.57
C LYS A 111 0.83 -8.55 6.04
N ALA A 112 1.17 -9.68 5.42
CA ALA A 112 1.19 -9.83 3.97
C ALA A 112 -0.20 -9.57 3.35
N PHE A 113 -1.27 -10.16 3.90
CA PHE A 113 -2.65 -9.89 3.45
C PHE A 113 -3.04 -8.43 3.58
N SER A 114 -2.73 -7.82 4.73
CA SER A 114 -3.03 -6.40 4.96
C SER A 114 -2.29 -5.49 3.98
N THR A 115 -1.04 -5.80 3.68
CA THR A 115 -0.23 -5.06 2.72
C THR A 115 -0.79 -5.21 1.31
N ALA A 116 -1.09 -6.44 0.87
CA ALA A 116 -1.64 -6.70 -0.45
C ALA A 116 -2.96 -5.94 -0.68
N PHE A 117 -3.91 -6.04 0.24
CA PHE A 117 -5.20 -5.35 0.10
C PHE A 117 -5.06 -3.82 0.07
N LYS A 118 -4.25 -3.25 0.97
CA LYS A 118 -3.99 -1.81 0.98
C LYS A 118 -3.48 -1.33 -0.38
N TYR A 119 -2.45 -1.97 -0.91
CA TYR A 119 -1.87 -1.56 -2.18
C TYR A 119 -2.82 -1.80 -3.36
N ALA A 120 -3.59 -2.89 -3.35
CA ALA A 120 -4.63 -3.10 -4.37
C ALA A 120 -5.63 -1.93 -4.40
N CYS A 121 -6.12 -1.50 -3.24
CA CYS A 121 -7.05 -0.38 -3.13
C CYS A 121 -6.40 0.96 -3.51
N PHE A 122 -5.20 1.25 -2.99
CA PHE A 122 -4.51 2.50 -3.30
C PHE A 122 -4.24 2.65 -4.80
N GLN A 123 -3.86 1.57 -5.48
CA GLN A 123 -3.57 1.60 -6.91
C GLN A 123 -4.85 1.63 -7.76
N LEU A 124 -5.86 0.82 -7.44
CA LEU A 124 -7.11 0.78 -8.21
C LEU A 124 -7.85 2.12 -8.14
N PHE A 125 -7.99 2.67 -6.94
CA PHE A 125 -8.78 3.89 -6.73
C PHE A 125 -7.94 5.17 -6.77
N CYS A 126 -6.63 5.10 -7.03
CA CYS A 126 -5.72 6.24 -6.98
C CYS A 126 -5.94 7.11 -5.74
N ILE A 127 -6.03 6.47 -4.56
CA ILE A 127 -6.42 7.15 -3.32
C ILE A 127 -5.42 8.27 -3.02
N PRO A 128 -5.86 9.54 -2.90
CA PRO A 128 -4.97 10.64 -2.63
C PRO A 128 -4.36 10.53 -1.23
N THR A 129 -3.16 11.02 -1.09
CA THR A 129 -2.44 11.04 0.17
C THR A 129 -2.13 12.49 0.51
N GLU A 130 -2.71 13.04 1.58
CA GLU A 130 -2.32 14.34 2.07
C GLU A 130 -0.94 14.25 2.73
N GLY A 131 -0.11 15.24 2.44
CA GLY A 131 1.26 15.34 2.91
C GLY A 131 2.27 15.17 1.80
N GLU A 132 3.33 15.91 1.85
CA GLU A 132 4.47 15.77 0.95
C GLU A 132 4.90 14.31 0.93
N MET A 133 4.57 13.61 -0.16
CA MET A 133 5.31 12.42 -0.52
C MET A 133 6.73 12.93 -0.84
N LYS A 134 7.60 12.85 0.16
CA LYS A 134 8.99 12.64 -0.20
C LYS A 134 9.02 11.24 -0.79
N ASP A 135 8.81 11.16 -2.10
CA ASP A 135 9.24 10.00 -2.84
C ASP A 135 10.71 9.81 -2.49
N SER A 136 11.08 8.63 -2.05
CA SER A 136 12.48 8.30 -1.82
C SER A 136 13.32 8.39 -3.12
N GLU A 137 12.67 8.59 -4.26
CA GLU A 137 13.26 8.88 -5.57
C GLU A 137 13.44 10.40 -5.83
N GLU A 138 12.82 11.28 -5.03
CA GLU A 138 12.97 12.73 -5.06
C GLU A 138 13.78 13.25 -3.86
N GLU A 139 14.87 12.61 -3.49
CA GLU A 139 15.93 13.34 -2.78
C GLU A 139 16.59 14.30 -3.76
N PHE A 140 15.90 15.39 -4.10
CA PHE A 140 16.57 16.54 -4.68
C PHE A 140 17.65 16.98 -3.69
N LEU A 141 18.90 17.01 -4.19
CA LEU A 141 20.01 17.56 -3.44
C LEU A 141 19.60 18.94 -2.89
N THR A 142 19.70 19.11 -1.61
CA THR A 142 19.45 20.42 -1.00
C THR A 142 20.40 21.45 -1.60
N GLU A 143 20.01 22.73 -1.63
CA GLU A 143 20.88 23.81 -2.14
C GLU A 143 22.30 23.77 -1.53
N LYS A 144 22.43 23.36 -0.26
CA LYS A 144 23.72 23.15 0.41
C LYS A 144 24.53 21.99 -0.16
N GLU A 145 23.89 20.93 -0.61
CA GLU A 145 24.55 19.77 -1.22
C GLU A 145 24.97 20.09 -2.67
N VAL A 146 24.12 20.80 -3.40
CA VAL A 146 24.45 21.31 -4.74
C VAL A 146 25.64 22.25 -4.68
N GLU A 147 25.71 23.15 -3.68
CA GLU A 147 26.84 24.06 -3.51
C GLU A 147 28.12 23.34 -3.11
N LYS A 148 28.06 22.31 -2.27
CA LYS A 148 29.22 21.44 -1.96
C LYS A 148 29.77 20.74 -3.20
N ILE A 149 28.88 20.24 -4.07
CA ILE A 149 29.28 19.59 -5.33
C ILE A 149 29.91 20.62 -6.28
N ARG A 150 29.34 21.81 -6.40
CA ARG A 150 29.89 22.91 -7.21
C ARG A 150 31.30 23.31 -6.74
N VAL A 151 31.50 23.42 -5.42
CA VAL A 151 32.80 23.74 -4.84
C VAL A 151 33.79 22.62 -5.12
N ALA A 152 33.42 21.36 -4.90
CA ALA A 152 34.28 20.20 -5.18
C ALA A 152 34.71 20.13 -6.65
N LEU A 153 33.81 20.40 -7.59
CA LEU A 153 34.11 20.42 -9.03
C LEU A 153 35.04 21.57 -9.44
N LYS A 154 35.04 22.70 -8.72
CA LYS A 154 35.97 23.83 -8.97
C LYS A 154 37.44 23.52 -8.59
N TYR A 155 37.65 22.60 -7.66
CA TYR A 155 39.00 22.22 -7.19
C TYR A 155 39.52 20.90 -7.80
N ALA A 156 38.72 20.29 -8.71
CA ALA A 156 39.09 19.04 -9.39
C ALA A 156 39.69 19.25 -10.81
N ASN A 157 39.92 20.51 -11.22
CA ASN A 157 40.57 20.88 -12.48
C ASN A 157 41.91 21.58 -12.22
#